data_cc0d2915a7e3e6d0c94aff9c6a8b1007
#
_entry.id   cc0d2915a7e3e6d0c94aff9c6a8b1007
#
_cell.length_a   1.000
_cell.length_b   1.000
_cell.length_c   1.000
_cell.angle_alpha   90.00
_cell.angle_beta   90.00
_cell.angle_gamma   90.00
#
_symmetry.space_group_name_H-M   'P 1'
#
loop_
_entity.id
_entity.type
_entity.pdbx_description
1 polymer ?
#
loop_
_entity_poly.entity_id
_entity_poly.type
_entity_poly.pdbx_seq_one_letter_code
_entity_poly.pdbx_strand_id
1 'polypeptide(L)'
;TPSSSMVPSEAQGAMLQLFQQQQAGRVTRRYTAKGYQDYHYDINGRLAKKIVHTRGFRPREWRYLWNTQNQLTACFTPKGDCWHYTYDAFGRRLSKTKTVDSDLAHIDPLFPQIKPKITTWRYLWSGDQLIEETPIYADGTLANAQQVQWLYQPGEITPTARYQQGKLHYVVTDHQGTPREIFSEGGQASWAGRLNTWGQMQFWRYRDGKAENDPNYTECPFRFAGQYEDEESGLYYNRFRYYDRETGQYLSPDPIGLLGGLNPYGYVHCPTGWVDPFGLAGGKGNKGAPVTSSFINDDIINHSAKGDWKEASSMPPRDRKTFPNGRLSGGGHGQSAILELEARGILYNIEHTYPNGVRVGNIPSHASKAKRSGTAQSWFPENWSDADIKDAGQAIWRSSNSVRVDMPSGGVMVSGTHNGVFIRVVRDPKGGGSIFPDNTIQP
;
A
#
# COMPACT_ATOMS: atom_id res chain seq x y z
N THR A 1 15.82 33.81 3.18
CA THR A 1 15.12 32.50 3.12
C THR A 1 14.16 32.44 4.29
N PRO A 2 12.83 32.54 4.09
CA PRO A 2 11.90 32.29 5.18
C PRO A 2 11.87 30.80 5.43
N SER A 3 12.23 30.39 6.64
CA SER A 3 11.94 29.08 7.18
C SER A 3 10.43 28.86 7.12
N SER A 4 9.96 27.95 6.27
CA SER A 4 8.60 27.49 6.33
C SER A 4 8.44 26.72 7.65
N SER A 5 7.87 27.39 8.66
CA SER A 5 7.39 26.74 9.86
C SER A 5 6.46 25.60 9.43
N MET A 6 6.79 24.37 9.78
CA MET A 6 5.89 23.24 9.63
C MET A 6 4.63 23.51 10.44
N VAL A 7 3.54 23.84 9.77
CA VAL A 7 2.23 23.90 10.39
C VAL A 7 1.84 22.46 10.72
N PRO A 8 1.38 22.14 11.94
CA PRO A 8 0.95 20.80 12.31
C PRO A 8 -0.10 20.27 11.35
N SER A 9 -0.10 18.96 11.09
CA SER A 9 -0.98 18.31 10.09
C SER A 9 -2.47 18.57 10.29
N GLU A 10 -2.92 18.74 11.53
CA GLU A 10 -4.30 19.12 11.86
C GLU A 10 -4.64 20.54 11.42
N ALA A 11 -3.71 21.47 11.56
CA ALA A 11 -3.92 22.84 11.12
C ALA A 11 -3.91 22.95 9.58
N GLN A 12 -3.13 22.11 8.88
CA GLN A 12 -3.17 22.04 7.42
C GLN A 12 -4.46 21.40 6.91
N GLY A 13 -4.99 20.39 7.61
CA GLY A 13 -6.32 19.81 7.34
C GLY A 13 -7.44 20.84 7.53
N ALA A 14 -7.39 21.62 8.59
CA ALA A 14 -8.33 22.71 8.84
C ALA A 14 -8.22 23.83 7.79
N MET A 15 -7.00 24.21 7.36
CA MET A 15 -6.82 25.15 6.26
C MET A 15 -7.36 24.64 4.94
N LEU A 16 -7.19 23.36 4.63
CA LEU A 16 -7.76 22.76 3.41
C LEU A 16 -9.30 22.84 3.44
N GLN A 17 -9.92 22.59 4.59
CA GLN A 17 -11.37 22.70 4.78
C GLN A 17 -11.91 24.14 4.65
N LEU A 18 -11.16 25.14 5.09
CA LEU A 18 -11.53 26.55 4.96
C LEU A 18 -11.67 27.02 3.51
N PHE A 19 -10.93 26.40 2.60
CA PHE A 19 -10.95 26.74 1.16
C PHE A 19 -11.82 25.81 0.31
N GLN A 20 -12.58 24.91 0.94
CA GLN A 20 -13.40 23.92 0.25
C GLN A 20 -14.86 23.98 0.76
N GLN A 21 -15.80 23.90 -0.19
CA GLN A 21 -17.17 23.59 0.10
C GLN A 21 -17.38 22.09 -0.06
N GLN A 22 -18.03 21.47 0.91
CA GLN A 22 -18.29 20.04 0.92
C GLN A 22 -19.79 19.74 1.05
N GLN A 23 -20.23 18.68 0.39
CA GLN A 23 -21.55 18.13 0.52
C GLN A 23 -21.48 16.60 0.59
N ALA A 24 -22.09 16.01 1.61
CA ALA A 24 -22.05 14.56 1.85
C ALA A 24 -20.62 13.98 1.87
N GLY A 25 -19.67 14.69 2.50
CA GLY A 25 -18.28 14.28 2.67
C GLY A 25 -17.37 14.49 1.45
N ARG A 26 -17.90 14.98 0.32
CA ARG A 26 -17.16 15.22 -0.92
C ARG A 26 -17.05 16.72 -1.22
N VAL A 27 -15.92 17.12 -1.81
CA VAL A 27 -15.68 18.50 -2.20
C VAL A 27 -16.52 18.86 -3.41
N THR A 28 -17.30 19.93 -3.33
CA THR A 28 -18.10 20.45 -4.46
C THR A 28 -17.47 21.70 -5.06
N ARG A 29 -16.75 22.48 -4.26
CA ARG A 29 -15.98 23.63 -4.72
C ARG A 29 -14.71 23.83 -3.90
N ARG A 30 -13.63 24.19 -4.57
CA ARG A 30 -12.35 24.55 -3.95
C ARG A 30 -11.92 25.92 -4.45
N TYR A 31 -11.55 26.82 -3.52
CA TYR A 31 -11.02 28.13 -3.83
C TYR A 31 -9.50 28.11 -3.91
N THR A 32 -8.95 28.85 -4.86
CA THR A 32 -7.51 29.00 -5.05
C THR A 32 -7.15 30.50 -5.17
N ALA A 33 -5.90 30.85 -5.03
CA ALA A 33 -5.44 32.23 -5.23
C ALA A 33 -5.75 32.79 -6.64
N LYS A 34 -5.88 31.90 -7.63
CA LYS A 34 -6.12 32.26 -9.05
C LYS A 34 -7.56 32.11 -9.50
N GLY A 35 -8.47 31.63 -8.64
CA GLY A 35 -9.86 31.37 -8.99
C GLY A 35 -10.50 30.28 -8.13
N TYR A 36 -11.26 29.42 -8.74
CA TYR A 36 -11.92 28.30 -8.05
C TYR A 36 -12.07 27.10 -8.97
N GLN A 37 -12.40 25.95 -8.36
CA GLN A 37 -12.62 24.68 -9.06
C GLN A 37 -13.96 24.10 -8.60
N ASP A 38 -14.79 23.69 -9.56
CA ASP A 38 -16.06 23.02 -9.31
C ASP A 38 -15.97 21.54 -9.59
N TYR A 39 -16.59 20.74 -8.73
CA TYR A 39 -16.60 19.28 -8.78
C TYR A 39 -18.05 18.80 -8.83
N HIS A 40 -18.40 18.10 -9.91
CA HIS A 40 -19.72 17.57 -10.16
C HIS A 40 -19.68 16.03 -10.15
N TYR A 41 -20.55 15.45 -9.36
CA TYR A 41 -20.64 14.00 -9.17
C TYR A 41 -21.84 13.41 -9.87
N ASP A 42 -21.72 12.16 -10.30
CA ASP A 42 -22.85 11.40 -10.83
C ASP A 42 -23.78 10.92 -9.69
N ILE A 43 -24.87 10.24 -10.06
CA ILE A 43 -25.86 9.73 -9.11
C ILE A 43 -25.28 8.71 -8.12
N ASN A 44 -24.19 8.03 -8.51
CA ASN A 44 -23.48 7.07 -7.66
C ASN A 44 -22.39 7.72 -6.79
N GLY A 45 -22.29 9.05 -6.81
CA GLY A 45 -21.31 9.79 -6.02
C GLY A 45 -19.89 9.78 -6.56
N ARG A 46 -19.68 9.42 -7.83
CA ARG A 46 -18.36 9.41 -8.48
C ARG A 46 -18.16 10.72 -9.23
N LEU A 47 -16.94 11.26 -9.21
CA LEU A 47 -16.63 12.50 -9.91
C LEU A 47 -16.86 12.33 -11.42
N ALA A 48 -17.84 13.05 -11.96
CA ALA A 48 -18.15 13.04 -13.39
C ALA A 48 -17.49 14.19 -14.14
N LYS A 49 -17.30 15.35 -13.47
CA LYS A 49 -16.74 16.55 -14.12
C LYS A 49 -16.03 17.43 -13.10
N LYS A 50 -14.87 17.96 -13.51
CA LYS A 50 -14.11 19.02 -12.81
C LYS A 50 -13.96 20.21 -13.73
N ILE A 51 -14.27 21.41 -13.24
CA ILE A 51 -14.12 22.65 -13.99
C ILE A 51 -13.19 23.58 -13.21
N VAL A 52 -12.12 24.01 -13.85
CA VAL A 52 -11.15 24.95 -13.29
C VAL A 52 -11.39 26.33 -13.86
N HIS A 53 -11.78 27.27 -13.01
CA HIS A 53 -11.99 28.69 -13.31
C HIS A 53 -10.77 29.48 -12.87
N THR A 54 -10.02 30.01 -13.83
CA THR A 54 -8.87 30.90 -13.56
C THR A 54 -9.22 32.30 -14.07
N ARG A 55 -8.99 33.32 -13.24
CA ARG A 55 -9.27 34.72 -13.62
C ARG A 55 -8.57 35.07 -14.93
N GLY A 56 -9.32 35.63 -15.89
CA GLY A 56 -8.79 36.05 -17.19
C GLY A 56 -8.63 34.95 -18.23
N PHE A 57 -8.99 33.70 -17.89
CA PHE A 57 -8.88 32.57 -18.80
C PHE A 57 -10.22 31.86 -18.97
N ARG A 58 -10.39 31.16 -20.11
CA ARG A 58 -11.53 30.28 -20.32
C ARG A 58 -11.49 29.12 -19.32
N PRO A 59 -12.64 28.68 -18.81
CA PRO A 59 -12.71 27.51 -17.94
C PRO A 59 -12.12 26.26 -18.61
N ARG A 60 -11.40 25.47 -17.84
CA ARG A 60 -10.84 24.18 -18.29
C ARG A 60 -11.66 23.07 -17.67
N GLU A 61 -12.14 22.14 -18.49
CA GLU A 61 -13.02 21.07 -18.08
C GLU A 61 -12.37 19.72 -18.30
N TRP A 62 -12.42 18.87 -17.26
CA TRP A 62 -12.18 17.43 -17.32
C TRP A 62 -13.49 16.71 -17.13
N ARG A 63 -13.70 15.63 -17.89
CA ARG A 63 -14.84 14.72 -17.74
C ARG A 63 -14.33 13.30 -17.52
N TYR A 64 -15.05 12.55 -16.66
CA TYR A 64 -14.69 11.23 -16.23
C TYR A 64 -15.85 10.26 -16.42
N LEU A 65 -15.57 9.09 -16.98
CA LEU A 65 -16.53 8.01 -17.14
C LEU A 65 -16.16 6.82 -16.28
N TRP A 66 -17.17 6.20 -15.71
CA TRP A 66 -17.01 5.09 -14.76
C TRP A 66 -17.83 3.88 -15.22
N ASN A 67 -17.32 2.66 -14.96
CA ASN A 67 -18.10 1.45 -15.13
C ASN A 67 -18.97 1.14 -13.89
N THR A 68 -19.72 0.04 -13.97
CA THR A 68 -20.58 -0.42 -12.86
C THR A 68 -19.81 -0.89 -11.63
N GLN A 69 -18.53 -1.13 -11.75
CA GLN A 69 -17.63 -1.55 -10.66
C GLN A 69 -16.87 -0.37 -10.02
N ASN A 70 -17.31 0.87 -10.31
CA ASN A 70 -16.68 2.10 -9.84
C ASN A 70 -15.21 2.27 -10.29
N GLN A 71 -14.84 1.69 -11.44
CA GLN A 71 -13.55 1.88 -12.05
C GLN A 71 -13.62 2.99 -13.10
N LEU A 72 -12.62 3.89 -13.12
CA LEU A 72 -12.51 4.95 -14.11
C LEU A 72 -12.17 4.34 -15.48
N THR A 73 -13.06 4.52 -16.46
CA THR A 73 -12.87 3.95 -17.81
C THR A 73 -12.42 4.96 -18.84
N ALA A 74 -12.72 6.26 -18.65
CA ALA A 74 -12.24 7.31 -19.53
C ALA A 74 -12.05 8.64 -18.82
N CYS A 75 -11.09 9.42 -19.34
CA CYS A 75 -10.81 10.79 -18.95
C CYS A 75 -10.71 11.66 -20.21
N PHE A 76 -11.53 12.71 -20.26
CA PHE A 76 -11.47 13.74 -21.30
C PHE A 76 -10.79 14.97 -20.73
N THR A 77 -9.73 15.43 -21.36
CA THR A 77 -8.94 16.58 -20.89
C THR A 77 -9.41 17.89 -21.50
N PRO A 78 -9.12 19.04 -20.90
CA PRO A 78 -9.46 20.36 -21.47
C PRO A 78 -8.81 20.63 -22.84
N LYS A 79 -7.72 19.94 -23.14
CA LYS A 79 -7.01 20.03 -24.42
C LYS A 79 -7.74 19.31 -25.54
N GLY A 80 -8.70 18.46 -25.22
CA GLY A 80 -9.47 17.65 -26.17
C GLY A 80 -8.97 16.21 -26.31
N ASP A 81 -8.00 15.81 -25.51
CA ASP A 81 -7.53 14.41 -25.49
C ASP A 81 -8.55 13.51 -24.80
N CYS A 82 -8.63 12.27 -25.27
CA CYS A 82 -9.42 11.21 -24.63
C CYS A 82 -8.52 10.03 -24.26
N TRP A 83 -8.57 9.65 -23.00
CA TRP A 83 -7.83 8.54 -22.44
C TRP A 83 -8.78 7.45 -22.00
N HIS A 84 -8.44 6.19 -22.29
CA HIS A 84 -9.17 5.01 -21.85
C HIS A 84 -8.31 4.14 -20.94
N TYR A 85 -8.97 3.55 -19.92
CA TYR A 85 -8.34 2.69 -18.93
C TYR A 85 -9.00 1.32 -18.93
N THR A 86 -8.21 0.25 -18.86
CA THR A 86 -8.70 -1.13 -18.77
C THR A 86 -8.20 -1.80 -17.49
N TYR A 87 -8.97 -2.76 -17.00
CA TYR A 87 -8.72 -3.44 -15.73
C TYR A 87 -8.87 -4.95 -15.89
N ASP A 88 -8.19 -5.72 -15.05
CA ASP A 88 -8.41 -7.15 -14.92
C ASP A 88 -9.58 -7.46 -13.97
N ALA A 89 -9.87 -8.77 -13.81
CA ALA A 89 -10.93 -9.24 -12.92
C ALA A 89 -10.69 -8.92 -11.43
N PHE A 90 -9.42 -8.63 -11.04
CA PHE A 90 -9.04 -8.22 -9.69
C PHE A 90 -9.06 -6.71 -9.50
N GLY A 91 -9.46 -5.94 -10.51
CA GLY A 91 -9.49 -4.49 -10.49
C GLY A 91 -8.12 -3.81 -10.64
N ARG A 92 -7.07 -4.55 -11.07
CA ARG A 92 -5.76 -3.95 -11.36
C ARG A 92 -5.79 -3.35 -12.75
N ARG A 93 -5.25 -2.14 -12.90
CA ARG A 93 -5.23 -1.45 -14.19
C ARG A 93 -4.25 -2.11 -15.15
N LEU A 94 -4.77 -2.60 -16.27
CA LEU A 94 -3.97 -3.27 -17.31
C LEU A 94 -3.38 -2.32 -18.32
N SER A 95 -4.09 -1.22 -18.64
CA SER A 95 -3.60 -0.25 -19.63
C SER A 95 -4.21 1.12 -19.44
N LYS A 96 -3.51 2.11 -20.00
CA LYS A 96 -4.09 3.41 -20.37
C LYS A 96 -3.73 3.72 -21.82
N THR A 97 -4.73 4.20 -22.59
CA THR A 97 -4.59 4.47 -24.01
C THR A 97 -5.15 5.83 -24.35
N LYS A 98 -4.36 6.65 -25.03
CA LYS A 98 -4.80 7.91 -25.63
C LYS A 98 -5.50 7.60 -26.95
N THR A 99 -6.83 7.61 -26.96
CA THR A 99 -7.66 7.27 -28.14
C THR A 99 -7.96 8.46 -29.02
N VAL A 100 -8.00 9.66 -28.44
CA VAL A 100 -8.07 10.93 -29.16
C VAL A 100 -6.90 11.77 -28.72
N ASP A 101 -6.10 12.22 -29.68
CA ASP A 101 -4.94 13.07 -29.47
C ASP A 101 -5.18 14.40 -30.18
N SER A 102 -5.41 15.45 -29.40
CA SER A 102 -5.66 16.79 -29.91
C SER A 102 -4.49 17.37 -30.69
N ASP A 103 -3.27 16.94 -30.41
CA ASP A 103 -2.07 17.39 -31.14
C ASP A 103 -2.05 16.86 -32.58
N LEU A 104 -2.68 15.70 -32.83
CA LEU A 104 -2.77 15.13 -34.17
C LEU A 104 -3.77 15.87 -35.07
N ALA A 105 -4.75 16.55 -34.48
CA ALA A 105 -5.74 17.34 -35.23
C ALA A 105 -5.12 18.56 -35.97
N HIS A 106 -3.91 18.95 -35.59
CA HIS A 106 -3.18 20.10 -36.15
C HIS A 106 -1.95 19.70 -36.96
N ILE A 107 -1.75 18.41 -37.25
CA ILE A 107 -0.64 17.96 -38.10
C ILE A 107 -0.98 18.25 -39.57
N ASP A 108 -0.10 18.99 -40.22
CA ASP A 108 -0.17 19.19 -41.66
C ASP A 108 0.00 17.83 -42.38
N PRO A 109 -0.96 17.37 -43.19
CA PRO A 109 -0.85 16.12 -43.94
C PRO A 109 0.38 16.05 -44.86
N LEU A 110 0.93 17.21 -45.24
CA LEU A 110 2.13 17.29 -46.08
C LEU A 110 3.44 17.05 -45.32
N PHE A 111 3.41 17.13 -43.99
CA PHE A 111 4.57 16.90 -43.13
C PHE A 111 4.23 15.90 -42.03
N PRO A 112 4.07 14.60 -42.34
CA PRO A 112 3.79 13.59 -41.33
C PRO A 112 4.94 13.55 -40.32
N GLN A 113 4.60 13.46 -39.02
CA GLN A 113 5.62 13.35 -37.98
C GLN A 113 6.45 12.08 -38.19
N ILE A 114 7.77 12.25 -38.32
CA ILE A 114 8.72 11.16 -38.57
C ILE A 114 8.93 10.27 -37.32
N LYS A 115 8.60 10.76 -36.12
CA LYS A 115 8.80 10.01 -34.90
C LYS A 115 7.54 9.25 -34.51
N PRO A 116 7.64 7.92 -34.28
CA PRO A 116 6.53 7.13 -33.76
C PRO A 116 6.07 7.71 -32.39
N LYS A 117 4.75 7.83 -32.23
CA LYS A 117 4.16 8.38 -31.00
C LYS A 117 3.63 7.25 -30.14
N ILE A 118 3.99 7.25 -28.85
CA ILE A 118 3.44 6.33 -27.86
C ILE A 118 2.02 6.80 -27.53
N THR A 119 1.06 5.88 -27.61
CA THR A 119 -0.36 6.12 -27.32
C THR A 119 -0.89 5.24 -26.23
N THR A 120 -0.21 4.13 -25.91
CA THR A 120 -0.67 3.17 -24.91
C THR A 120 0.46 2.82 -23.96
N TRP A 121 0.12 2.67 -22.69
CA TRP A 121 0.96 2.04 -21.66
C TRP A 121 0.24 0.80 -21.14
N ARG A 122 0.92 -0.32 -21.19
CA ARG A 122 0.47 -1.59 -20.65
C ARG A 122 1.20 -1.88 -19.35
N TYR A 123 0.46 -2.36 -18.36
CA TYR A 123 0.94 -2.62 -17.01
C TYR A 123 0.91 -4.11 -16.68
N LEU A 124 2.01 -4.62 -16.14
CA LEU A 124 2.12 -5.99 -15.64
C LEU A 124 2.20 -5.97 -14.11
N TRP A 125 1.44 -6.86 -13.50
CA TRP A 125 1.32 -6.96 -12.05
C TRP A 125 1.78 -8.30 -11.51
N SER A 126 2.44 -8.28 -10.35
CA SER A 126 2.67 -9.45 -9.49
C SER A 126 1.94 -9.22 -8.16
N GLY A 127 0.85 -9.92 -7.91
CA GLY A 127 -0.05 -9.55 -6.83
C GLY A 127 -0.53 -8.10 -6.95
N ASP A 128 -0.26 -7.29 -5.93
CA ASP A 128 -0.58 -5.86 -5.93
C ASP A 128 0.63 -4.95 -6.29
N GLN A 129 1.74 -5.53 -6.73
CA GLN A 129 2.93 -4.80 -7.18
C GLN A 129 2.89 -4.60 -8.69
N LEU A 130 3.00 -3.36 -9.14
CA LEU A 130 3.19 -3.01 -10.54
C LEU A 130 4.65 -3.27 -10.92
N ILE A 131 4.92 -4.35 -11.65
CA ILE A 131 6.30 -4.78 -11.94
C ILE A 131 6.84 -4.32 -13.28
N GLU A 132 5.97 -3.93 -14.22
CA GLU A 132 6.41 -3.50 -15.55
C GLU A 132 5.44 -2.54 -16.20
N GLU A 133 6.00 -1.56 -16.90
CA GLU A 133 5.30 -0.62 -17.76
C GLU A 133 5.86 -0.76 -19.17
N THR A 134 5.02 -1.12 -20.13
CA THR A 134 5.40 -1.28 -21.54
C THR A 134 4.67 -0.25 -22.39
N PRO A 135 5.37 0.79 -22.88
CA PRO A 135 4.81 1.72 -23.84
C PRO A 135 4.61 1.07 -25.20
N ILE A 136 3.54 1.46 -25.91
CA ILE A 136 3.16 0.94 -27.22
C ILE A 136 2.94 2.12 -28.14
N TYR A 137 3.53 2.06 -29.35
CA TYR A 137 3.34 3.05 -30.38
C TYR A 137 1.94 2.99 -30.99
N ALA A 138 1.54 4.07 -31.69
CA ALA A 138 0.23 4.17 -32.34
C ALA A 138 -0.03 3.07 -33.38
N ASP A 139 1.01 2.49 -33.96
CA ASP A 139 0.93 1.37 -34.89
C ASP A 139 0.80 -0.01 -34.20
N GLY A 140 0.78 -0.05 -32.87
CA GLY A 140 0.68 -1.26 -32.07
C GLY A 140 2.04 -1.93 -31.75
N THR A 141 3.16 -1.40 -32.26
CA THR A 141 4.48 -1.96 -31.95
C THR A 141 4.93 -1.58 -30.54
N LEU A 142 5.67 -2.48 -29.88
CA LEU A 142 6.18 -2.26 -28.53
C LEU A 142 7.38 -1.30 -28.55
N ALA A 143 7.36 -0.30 -27.70
CA ALA A 143 8.50 0.59 -27.49
C ALA A 143 9.47 -0.01 -26.44
N ASN A 144 10.08 -1.16 -26.78
CA ASN A 144 10.91 -1.94 -25.86
C ASN A 144 12.05 -1.12 -25.22
N ALA A 145 12.61 -0.16 -25.94
CA ALA A 145 13.64 0.73 -25.41
C ALA A 145 13.12 1.64 -24.27
N GLN A 146 11.80 1.81 -24.14
CA GLN A 146 11.17 2.65 -23.13
C GLN A 146 10.43 1.83 -22.08
N GLN A 147 10.50 0.50 -22.15
CA GLN A 147 9.96 -0.39 -21.15
C GLN A 147 10.68 -0.17 -19.83
N VAL A 148 9.92 -0.10 -18.75
CA VAL A 148 10.43 0.06 -17.38
C VAL A 148 10.03 -1.15 -16.55
N GLN A 149 10.98 -1.72 -15.83
CA GLN A 149 10.73 -2.76 -14.84
C GLN A 149 10.97 -2.18 -13.43
N TRP A 150 10.04 -2.49 -12.54
CA TRP A 150 10.11 -2.08 -11.14
C TRP A 150 10.40 -3.30 -10.27
N LEU A 151 11.43 -3.18 -9.44
CA LEU A 151 11.90 -4.22 -8.54
C LEU A 151 11.49 -3.87 -7.11
N TYR A 152 10.99 -4.86 -6.39
CA TYR A 152 10.47 -4.69 -5.03
C TYR A 152 11.19 -5.61 -4.07
N GLN A 153 11.35 -5.17 -2.83
CA GLN A 153 11.60 -6.09 -1.74
C GLN A 153 10.33 -6.90 -1.45
N PRO A 154 10.45 -8.14 -0.95
CA PRO A 154 9.32 -8.96 -0.60
C PRO A 154 8.33 -8.22 0.30
N GLY A 155 7.06 -8.16 -0.14
CA GLY A 155 5.97 -7.52 0.61
C GLY A 155 5.96 -5.99 0.63
N GLU A 156 6.90 -5.30 -0.01
CA GLU A 156 6.87 -3.85 -0.15
C GLU A 156 5.89 -3.42 -1.25
N ILE A 157 5.28 -2.24 -1.08
CA ILE A 157 4.32 -1.67 -2.06
C ILE A 157 5.00 -0.63 -2.94
N THR A 158 6.06 -0.01 -2.45
CA THR A 158 6.89 0.92 -3.22
C THR A 158 8.10 0.18 -3.76
N PRO A 159 8.46 0.35 -5.06
CA PRO A 159 9.64 -0.28 -5.62
C PRO A 159 10.92 0.25 -4.99
N THR A 160 11.92 -0.61 -4.88
CA THR A 160 13.28 -0.28 -4.40
C THR A 160 14.25 -0.02 -5.52
N ALA A 161 13.93 -0.44 -6.75
CA ALA A 161 14.74 -0.18 -7.91
C ALA A 161 13.91 -0.09 -9.19
N ARG A 162 14.48 0.56 -10.19
CA ARG A 162 13.97 0.76 -11.54
C ARG A 162 15.00 0.29 -12.54
N TYR A 163 14.59 -0.55 -13.48
CA TYR A 163 15.47 -1.06 -14.53
C TYR A 163 14.93 -0.63 -15.90
N GLN A 164 15.78 -0.04 -16.73
CA GLN A 164 15.45 0.36 -18.09
C GLN A 164 16.70 0.37 -18.96
N GLN A 165 16.65 -0.21 -20.15
CA GLN A 165 17.75 -0.21 -21.14
C GLN A 165 19.11 -0.64 -20.57
N GLY A 166 19.13 -1.70 -19.75
CA GLY A 166 20.38 -2.20 -19.14
C GLY A 166 20.89 -1.36 -17.97
N LYS A 167 20.18 -0.32 -17.56
CA LYS A 167 20.55 0.55 -16.43
C LYS A 167 19.67 0.29 -15.23
N LEU A 168 20.28 0.08 -14.08
CA LEU A 168 19.61 -0.04 -12.79
C LEU A 168 19.69 1.29 -12.05
N HIS A 169 18.57 1.70 -11.47
CA HIS A 169 18.47 2.88 -10.61
C HIS A 169 17.81 2.48 -9.29
N TYR A 170 18.33 3.00 -8.18
CA TYR A 170 17.86 2.69 -6.84
C TYR A 170 16.88 3.74 -6.36
N VAL A 171 15.72 3.31 -5.89
CA VAL A 171 14.68 4.19 -5.34
C VAL A 171 14.86 4.28 -3.83
N VAL A 172 15.08 5.50 -3.34
CA VAL A 172 15.15 5.80 -1.91
C VAL A 172 13.82 6.39 -1.47
N THR A 173 13.24 5.79 -0.44
CA THR A 173 11.96 6.20 0.12
C THR A 173 12.14 6.82 1.51
N ASP A 174 11.15 7.61 1.94
CA ASP A 174 11.02 7.99 3.33
C ASP A 174 10.42 6.82 4.17
N HIS A 175 10.22 7.06 5.46
CA HIS A 175 9.66 6.08 6.39
C HIS A 175 8.23 5.64 6.05
N GLN A 176 7.54 6.36 5.16
CA GLN A 176 6.18 6.05 4.70
C GLN A 176 6.16 5.27 3.37
N GLY A 177 7.31 4.95 2.81
CA GLY A 177 7.42 4.32 1.51
C GLY A 177 7.16 5.29 0.35
N THR A 178 7.24 6.61 0.58
CA THR A 178 7.15 7.62 -0.47
C THR A 178 8.52 7.82 -1.11
N PRO A 179 8.68 7.68 -2.46
CA PRO A 179 9.94 7.94 -3.13
C PRO A 179 10.43 9.38 -2.91
N ARG A 180 11.70 9.52 -2.59
CA ARG A 180 12.37 10.80 -2.34
C ARG A 180 13.43 11.10 -3.37
N GLU A 181 14.27 10.15 -3.68
CA GLU A 181 15.32 10.25 -4.68
C GLU A 181 15.43 8.93 -5.46
N ILE A 182 15.93 9.04 -6.69
CA ILE A 182 16.37 7.90 -7.48
C ILE A 182 17.85 8.13 -7.85
N PHE A 183 18.69 7.14 -7.57
CA PHE A 183 20.11 7.19 -7.83
C PHE A 183 20.51 6.19 -8.90
N SER A 184 21.43 6.58 -9.78
CA SER A 184 22.14 5.66 -10.68
C SER A 184 23.07 4.74 -9.90
N GLU A 185 23.57 3.69 -10.54
CA GLU A 185 24.62 2.80 -9.97
C GLU A 185 25.88 3.55 -9.58
N GLY A 186 26.18 4.66 -10.24
CA GLY A 186 27.31 5.55 -9.90
C GLY A 186 27.02 6.52 -8.75
N GLY A 187 25.86 6.41 -8.09
CA GLY A 187 25.48 7.28 -6.96
C GLY A 187 25.04 8.68 -7.35
N GLN A 188 24.79 8.95 -8.63
CA GLN A 188 24.26 10.24 -9.08
C GLN A 188 22.74 10.24 -8.96
N ALA A 189 22.18 11.30 -8.39
CA ALA A 189 20.74 11.45 -8.34
C ALA A 189 20.17 11.73 -9.74
N SER A 190 19.23 10.90 -10.17
CA SER A 190 18.56 10.97 -11.46
C SER A 190 17.17 11.56 -11.35
N TRP A 191 16.60 11.57 -10.15
CA TRP A 191 15.29 12.16 -9.82
C TRP A 191 15.25 12.49 -8.32
N ALA A 192 14.56 13.56 -7.97
CA ALA A 192 14.27 13.90 -6.57
C ALA A 192 12.91 14.62 -6.47
N GLY A 193 12.14 14.28 -5.44
CA GLY A 193 10.83 14.87 -5.21
C GLY A 193 10.41 14.83 -3.74
N ARG A 194 9.53 15.74 -3.37
CA ARG A 194 8.86 15.76 -2.07
C ARG A 194 7.37 15.97 -2.26
N LEU A 195 6.58 15.22 -1.52
CA LEU A 195 5.16 15.47 -1.41
C LEU A 195 4.89 16.44 -0.25
N ASN A 196 3.94 17.36 -0.46
CA ASN A 196 3.34 18.06 0.66
C ASN A 196 2.40 17.11 1.42
N THR A 197 1.79 17.57 2.49
CA THR A 197 0.91 16.76 3.36
C THR A 197 -0.20 16.03 2.59
N TRP A 198 -0.69 16.59 1.49
CA TRP A 198 -1.79 16.02 0.70
C TRP A 198 -1.36 15.42 -0.63
N GLY A 199 -0.05 15.23 -0.81
CA GLY A 199 0.47 14.48 -1.95
C GLY A 199 0.78 15.31 -3.19
N GLN A 200 0.75 16.65 -3.12
CA GLN A 200 1.23 17.46 -4.23
C GLN A 200 2.74 17.36 -4.32
N MET A 201 3.25 17.03 -5.52
CA MET A 201 4.68 16.90 -5.76
C MET A 201 5.34 18.26 -5.85
N GLN A 202 6.39 18.44 -5.06
CA GLN A 202 7.35 19.52 -5.18
C GLN A 202 8.66 18.91 -5.66
N PHE A 203 9.00 19.16 -6.92
CA PHE A 203 10.27 18.71 -7.46
C PHE A 203 11.41 19.55 -6.87
N TRP A 204 12.46 18.89 -6.41
CA TRP A 204 13.73 19.54 -6.21
C TRP A 204 14.31 19.81 -7.60
N ARG A 205 14.27 21.05 -8.02
CA ARG A 205 15.08 21.47 -9.15
C ARG A 205 16.53 21.35 -8.69
N TYR A 206 17.27 20.45 -9.29
CA TYR A 206 18.71 20.53 -9.25
C TYR A 206 19.10 21.95 -9.67
N ARG A 207 20.22 22.45 -9.13
CA ARG A 207 20.78 23.80 -9.39
C ARG A 207 20.72 24.25 -10.85
N ASP A 208 20.62 23.34 -11.79
CA ASP A 208 20.71 23.58 -13.22
C ASP A 208 19.39 23.44 -14.00
N GLY A 209 18.27 23.19 -13.34
CA GLY A 209 16.93 23.29 -13.95
C GLY A 209 16.63 22.33 -15.11
N LYS A 210 17.32 21.21 -15.24
CA LYS A 210 17.36 20.37 -16.43
C LYS A 210 16.78 18.97 -16.28
N ALA A 211 15.79 18.78 -15.41
CA ALA A 211 15.26 17.44 -15.18
C ALA A 211 14.82 16.74 -16.48
N GLU A 212 14.04 17.37 -17.31
CA GLU A 212 13.47 16.73 -18.51
C GLU A 212 14.45 16.59 -19.70
N ASN A 213 15.51 17.38 -19.76
CA ASN A 213 16.50 17.38 -20.86
C ASN A 213 17.84 16.74 -20.46
N ASP A 214 17.98 16.28 -19.23
CA ASP A 214 19.17 15.58 -18.79
C ASP A 214 19.13 14.13 -19.28
N PRO A 215 20.12 13.62 -20.01
CA PRO A 215 20.16 12.21 -20.44
C PRO A 215 20.22 11.22 -19.27
N ASN A 216 20.51 11.69 -18.06
CA ASN A 216 20.50 10.88 -16.84
C ASN A 216 19.18 11.03 -16.04
N TYR A 217 18.24 11.84 -16.51
CA TYR A 217 16.94 11.97 -15.85
C TYR A 217 16.15 10.67 -15.93
N THR A 218 15.49 10.35 -14.83
CA THR A 218 14.69 9.14 -14.68
C THR A 218 13.36 9.52 -14.02
N GLU A 219 12.25 9.19 -14.66
CA GLU A 219 10.92 9.46 -14.12
C GLU A 219 10.55 8.52 -12.97
N CYS A 220 9.81 9.06 -12.00
CA CYS A 220 9.18 8.32 -10.95
C CYS A 220 7.68 8.67 -10.86
N PRO A 221 6.78 7.80 -11.29
CA PRO A 221 5.34 8.05 -11.22
C PRO A 221 4.74 7.75 -9.83
N PHE A 222 5.49 7.11 -8.94
CA PHE A 222 5.00 6.75 -7.62
C PHE A 222 4.92 7.97 -6.70
N ARG A 223 3.87 7.99 -5.85
CA ARG A 223 3.56 9.05 -4.89
C ARG A 223 3.52 8.48 -3.48
N PHE A 224 2.47 8.71 -2.69
CA PHE A 224 2.30 7.92 -1.45
C PHE A 224 2.27 6.43 -1.76
N ALA A 225 2.64 5.58 -0.80
CA ALA A 225 2.69 4.14 -1.02
C ALA A 225 1.38 3.62 -1.66
N GLY A 226 1.51 2.92 -2.78
CA GLY A 226 0.39 2.42 -3.58
C GLY A 226 -0.20 3.40 -4.61
N GLN A 227 0.29 4.64 -4.68
CA GLN A 227 -0.20 5.64 -5.61
C GLN A 227 0.71 5.79 -6.83
N TYR A 228 0.07 5.86 -8.01
CA TYR A 228 0.70 6.07 -9.31
C TYR A 228 0.08 7.30 -9.97
N GLU A 229 0.88 8.31 -10.33
CA GLU A 229 0.40 9.53 -10.96
C GLU A 229 0.07 9.32 -12.45
N ASP A 230 -1.10 9.82 -12.84
CA ASP A 230 -1.54 9.97 -14.22
C ASP A 230 -1.44 11.44 -14.63
N GLU A 231 -0.45 11.78 -15.45
CA GLU A 231 -0.17 13.17 -15.85
C GLU A 231 -1.35 13.80 -16.59
N GLU A 232 -2.05 13.05 -17.42
CA GLU A 232 -3.17 13.50 -18.24
C GLU A 232 -4.34 14.02 -17.42
N SER A 233 -4.59 13.42 -16.27
CA SER A 233 -5.68 13.80 -15.37
C SER A 233 -5.22 14.57 -14.13
N GLY A 234 -3.94 14.45 -13.78
CA GLY A 234 -3.38 14.92 -12.52
C GLY A 234 -3.83 14.13 -11.30
N LEU A 235 -4.46 12.96 -11.52
CA LEU A 235 -4.95 12.07 -10.48
C LEU A 235 -3.91 11.02 -10.13
N TYR A 236 -4.04 10.42 -8.94
CA TYR A 236 -3.25 9.28 -8.54
C TYR A 236 -4.09 8.01 -8.53
N TYR A 237 -3.75 7.06 -9.39
CA TYR A 237 -4.32 5.72 -9.37
C TYR A 237 -3.85 5.01 -8.11
N ASN A 238 -4.78 4.63 -7.24
CA ASN A 238 -4.52 3.99 -5.96
C ASN A 238 -5.31 2.68 -5.86
N ARG A 239 -4.96 1.72 -6.70
CA ARG A 239 -5.50 0.36 -6.76
C ARG A 239 -7.04 0.33 -6.96
N PHE A 240 -7.85 0.54 -5.92
CA PHE A 240 -9.32 0.49 -6.00
C PHE A 240 -9.97 1.84 -6.21
N ARG A 241 -9.25 2.95 -6.01
CA ARG A 241 -9.76 4.31 -6.20
C ARG A 241 -8.75 5.22 -6.87
N TYR A 242 -9.21 6.40 -7.25
CA TYR A 242 -8.38 7.51 -7.72
C TYR A 242 -8.38 8.63 -6.70
N TYR A 243 -7.21 9.13 -6.40
CA TYR A 243 -6.98 10.19 -5.42
C TYR A 243 -6.70 11.52 -6.12
N ASP A 244 -7.32 12.60 -5.64
CA ASP A 244 -7.06 13.96 -6.08
C ASP A 244 -6.21 14.69 -5.04
N ARG A 245 -4.96 14.94 -5.38
CA ARG A 245 -4.01 15.70 -4.55
C ARG A 245 -4.45 17.13 -4.25
N GLU A 246 -5.33 17.72 -5.04
CA GLU A 246 -5.81 19.10 -4.84
C GLU A 246 -6.87 19.16 -3.77
N THR A 247 -7.72 18.16 -3.66
CA THR A 247 -8.78 18.10 -2.65
C THR A 247 -8.39 17.28 -1.42
N GLY A 248 -7.36 16.43 -1.52
CA GLY A 248 -7.00 15.49 -0.47
C GLY A 248 -8.01 14.35 -0.30
N GLN A 249 -8.80 14.04 -1.34
CA GLN A 249 -9.88 13.07 -1.31
C GLN A 249 -9.87 12.11 -2.51
N TYR A 250 -10.56 10.99 -2.35
CA TYR A 250 -10.88 10.09 -3.45
C TYR A 250 -12.05 10.62 -4.29
N LEU A 251 -12.08 10.20 -5.55
CA LEU A 251 -13.10 10.63 -6.53
C LEU A 251 -14.38 9.79 -6.50
N SER A 252 -14.36 8.68 -5.79
CA SER A 252 -15.46 7.74 -5.65
C SER A 252 -15.63 7.34 -4.20
N PRO A 253 -16.85 6.93 -3.80
CA PRO A 253 -17.08 6.42 -2.45
C PRO A 253 -16.27 5.15 -2.22
N ASP A 254 -15.95 4.90 -0.95
CA ASP A 254 -15.18 3.73 -0.54
C ASP A 254 -15.92 2.44 -0.91
N PRO A 255 -15.29 1.49 -1.64
CA PRO A 255 -15.89 0.22 -1.98
C PRO A 255 -16.30 -0.63 -0.77
N ILE A 256 -15.61 -0.44 0.37
CA ILE A 256 -15.93 -1.14 1.63
C ILE A 256 -16.89 -0.32 2.53
N GLY A 257 -17.41 0.80 2.03
CA GLY A 257 -18.36 1.64 2.72
C GLY A 257 -17.84 2.20 4.04
N LEU A 258 -18.65 2.13 5.10
CA LEU A 258 -18.29 2.64 6.42
C LEU A 258 -17.13 1.89 7.10
N LEU A 259 -16.76 0.73 6.60
CA LEU A 259 -15.55 0.03 7.06
C LEU A 259 -14.27 0.80 6.72
N GLY A 260 -14.29 1.60 5.65
CA GLY A 260 -13.20 2.51 5.29
C GLY A 260 -13.18 3.81 6.09
N GLY A 261 -14.22 4.12 6.86
CA GLY A 261 -14.34 5.31 7.68
C GLY A 261 -15.66 6.06 7.53
N LEU A 262 -15.86 7.08 8.36
CA LEU A 262 -17.10 7.87 8.35
C LEU A 262 -17.25 8.79 7.13
N ASN A 263 -16.11 9.21 6.54
CA ASN A 263 -16.12 9.94 5.28
C ASN A 263 -15.77 8.99 4.12
N PRO A 264 -16.75 8.60 3.29
CA PRO A 264 -16.51 7.64 2.20
C PRO A 264 -15.53 8.15 1.12
N TYR A 265 -15.19 9.43 1.11
CA TYR A 265 -14.21 10.02 0.18
C TYR A 265 -12.88 10.35 0.83
N GLY A 266 -12.76 10.13 2.14
CA GLY A 266 -11.56 10.47 2.90
C GLY A 266 -10.36 9.61 2.50
N TYR A 267 -9.19 10.25 2.49
CA TYR A 267 -7.89 9.60 2.59
C TYR A 267 -7.62 9.32 4.08
N VAL A 268 -6.42 9.04 4.47
CA VAL A 268 -6.07 8.79 5.87
C VAL A 268 -6.23 10.05 6.74
N HIS A 269 -6.44 9.87 8.04
CA HIS A 269 -6.63 10.98 9.00
C HIS A 269 -5.37 11.80 9.25
N CYS A 270 -4.18 11.23 9.01
CA CYS A 270 -2.88 11.86 9.20
C CYS A 270 -1.90 11.38 8.10
N PRO A 271 -1.83 12.08 6.96
CA PRO A 271 -0.98 11.66 5.84
C PRO A 271 0.53 11.65 6.12
N THR A 272 0.96 12.28 7.22
CA THR A 272 2.36 12.26 7.66
C THR A 272 2.73 11.03 8.49
N GLY A 273 1.76 10.21 8.91
CA GLY A 273 1.97 9.02 9.71
C GLY A 273 1.19 7.79 9.23
N TRP A 274 0.33 7.96 8.24
CA TRP A 274 -0.56 6.93 7.74
C TRP A 274 -0.63 6.96 6.23
N VAL A 275 -0.72 5.78 5.59
CA VAL A 275 -0.96 5.62 4.16
C VAL A 275 -2.14 4.70 3.90
N ASP A 276 -2.74 4.84 2.74
CA ASP A 276 -3.76 3.95 2.21
C ASP A 276 -3.24 3.29 0.92
N PRO A 277 -2.54 2.15 1.00
CA PRO A 277 -1.91 1.55 -0.16
C PRO A 277 -2.87 1.06 -1.23
N PHE A 278 -4.14 0.83 -0.86
CA PHE A 278 -5.12 0.22 -1.74
C PHE A 278 -6.32 1.12 -2.07
N GLY A 279 -6.39 2.32 -1.52
CA GLY A 279 -7.56 3.17 -1.68
C GLY A 279 -8.80 2.62 -0.97
N LEU A 280 -8.64 1.99 0.20
CA LEU A 280 -9.70 1.36 1.00
C LEU A 280 -9.78 1.90 2.42
N ALA A 281 -8.98 2.90 2.79
CA ALA A 281 -8.94 3.48 4.12
C ALA A 281 -9.30 4.96 4.08
N GLY A 282 -10.34 5.36 4.78
CA GLY A 282 -10.73 6.76 4.91
C GLY A 282 -11.42 7.04 6.24
N GLY A 283 -10.78 7.85 7.11
CA GLY A 283 -11.38 8.35 8.34
C GLY A 283 -11.16 7.53 9.61
N LYS A 284 -11.72 8.00 10.74
CA LYS A 284 -11.44 7.51 12.11
C LYS A 284 -11.80 6.06 12.43
N GLY A 285 -12.39 5.31 11.51
CA GLY A 285 -12.86 3.94 11.75
C GLY A 285 -11.94 2.85 11.24
N ASN A 286 -11.28 3.05 10.13
CA ASN A 286 -10.30 2.11 9.60
C ASN A 286 -8.93 2.78 9.65
N LYS A 287 -8.16 2.43 10.65
CA LYS A 287 -6.78 2.89 10.76
C LYS A 287 -6.03 2.29 9.58
N GLY A 288 -5.71 3.09 8.56
CA GLY A 288 -4.71 2.72 7.57
C GLY A 288 -3.51 2.14 8.31
N ALA A 289 -2.81 1.19 7.73
CA ALA A 289 -1.66 0.62 8.40
C ALA A 289 -0.68 1.74 8.79
N PRO A 290 -0.19 1.80 10.03
CA PRO A 290 0.90 2.69 10.35
C PRO A 290 2.08 2.35 9.45
N VAL A 291 2.67 3.36 8.84
CA VAL A 291 3.76 3.20 7.87
C VAL A 291 5.10 2.89 8.54
N THR A 292 5.12 2.90 9.84
CA THR A 292 6.32 2.44 10.54
C THR A 292 6.50 0.95 10.27
N SER A 293 7.59 0.61 9.61
CA SER A 293 8.21 -0.71 9.58
C SER A 293 7.21 -1.85 9.78
N SER A 294 7.15 -2.79 8.91
CA SER A 294 6.23 -3.93 8.97
C SER A 294 5.60 -4.08 10.38
N PHE A 295 4.25 -4.02 10.50
CA PHE A 295 3.55 -4.27 11.79
C PHE A 295 4.19 -5.46 12.53
N ILE A 296 4.75 -6.40 11.77
CA ILE A 296 5.50 -7.54 12.26
C ILE A 296 6.94 -7.13 12.47
N ASN A 297 7.18 -6.57 13.66
CA ASN A 297 8.49 -6.23 14.17
C ASN A 297 9.16 -7.46 14.82
N ASP A 298 10.39 -7.33 15.22
CA ASP A 298 11.17 -8.42 15.82
C ASP A 298 10.56 -8.90 17.16
N ASP A 299 9.88 -8.04 17.92
CA ASP A 299 9.19 -8.46 19.15
C ASP A 299 8.04 -9.41 18.85
N ILE A 300 7.24 -9.13 17.81
CA ILE A 300 6.15 -10.00 17.37
C ILE A 300 6.71 -11.33 16.84
N ILE A 301 7.84 -11.30 16.11
CA ILE A 301 8.48 -12.53 15.62
C ILE A 301 9.06 -13.34 16.79
N ASN A 302 9.78 -12.71 17.70
CA ASN A 302 10.30 -13.40 18.88
C ASN A 302 9.17 -14.02 19.71
N HIS A 303 8.08 -13.26 19.96
CA HIS A 303 6.89 -13.80 20.63
C HIS A 303 6.29 -14.98 19.84
N SER A 304 6.08 -14.82 18.54
CA SER A 304 5.42 -15.83 17.71
C SER A 304 6.25 -17.09 17.53
N ALA A 305 7.52 -16.95 17.16
CA ALA A 305 8.40 -18.05 16.83
C ALA A 305 9.01 -18.71 18.09
N LYS A 306 9.63 -17.90 18.97
CA LYS A 306 10.38 -18.38 20.14
C LYS A 306 9.52 -18.45 21.41
N GLY A 307 8.51 -17.56 21.50
CA GLY A 307 7.61 -17.46 22.64
C GLY A 307 8.15 -16.64 23.81
N ASP A 308 7.23 -16.29 24.72
CA ASP A 308 7.54 -15.58 25.95
C ASP A 308 7.77 -16.56 27.08
N TRP A 309 8.90 -16.43 27.74
CA TRP A 309 9.31 -17.35 28.78
C TRP A 309 9.21 -16.70 30.17
N LYS A 310 8.68 -17.45 31.15
CA LYS A 310 8.81 -17.10 32.58
C LYS A 310 9.91 -17.93 33.17
N GLU A 311 11.00 -17.28 33.54
CA GLU A 311 12.13 -17.91 34.17
C GLU A 311 11.78 -18.34 35.62
N ALA A 312 12.30 -19.48 36.05
CA ALA A 312 12.04 -19.98 37.39
C ALA A 312 12.43 -18.95 38.45
N SER A 313 13.55 -18.22 38.27
CA SER A 313 14.02 -17.15 39.16
C SER A 313 13.04 -16.01 39.34
N SER A 314 12.22 -15.71 38.33
CA SER A 314 11.22 -14.64 38.33
C SER A 314 9.88 -15.04 38.96
N MET A 315 9.70 -16.33 39.30
CA MET A 315 8.46 -16.85 39.85
C MET A 315 8.43 -16.83 41.40
N PRO A 316 7.24 -16.79 42.01
CA PRO A 316 7.09 -16.99 43.46
C PRO A 316 7.68 -18.33 43.90
N PRO A 317 8.15 -18.47 45.16
CA PRO A 317 8.81 -19.71 45.67
C PRO A 317 8.02 -20.99 45.45
N ARG A 318 6.69 -20.93 45.56
CA ARG A 318 5.79 -22.07 45.34
C ARG A 318 5.87 -22.53 43.87
N ASP A 319 5.84 -21.60 42.92
CA ASP A 319 5.84 -21.89 41.51
C ASP A 319 7.21 -22.34 40.99
N ARG A 320 8.32 -21.87 41.60
CA ARG A 320 9.68 -22.35 41.32
C ARG A 320 9.86 -23.84 41.57
N LYS A 321 9.22 -24.38 42.62
CA LYS A 321 9.23 -25.83 42.88
C LYS A 321 8.46 -26.61 41.84
N THR A 322 7.37 -26.03 41.31
CA THR A 322 6.51 -26.69 40.30
C THR A 322 7.10 -26.58 38.90
N PHE A 323 7.78 -25.45 38.59
CA PHE A 323 8.36 -25.17 37.29
C PHE A 323 9.86 -24.80 37.38
N PRO A 324 10.72 -25.78 37.78
CA PRO A 324 12.14 -25.52 38.06
C PRO A 324 12.90 -25.04 36.81
N ASN A 325 12.43 -25.39 35.61
CA ASN A 325 13.02 -25.02 34.30
C ASN A 325 12.32 -23.84 33.65
N GLY A 326 11.46 -23.12 34.38
CA GLY A 326 10.61 -22.09 33.83
C GLY A 326 9.39 -22.65 33.08
N ARG A 327 8.68 -21.79 32.38
CA ARG A 327 7.53 -22.20 31.52
C ARG A 327 7.27 -21.23 30.41
N LEU A 328 6.73 -21.73 29.28
CA LEU A 328 6.21 -20.91 28.21
C LEU A 328 4.94 -20.18 28.67
N SER A 329 4.87 -18.88 28.45
CA SER A 329 3.74 -18.03 28.88
C SER A 329 2.88 -17.54 27.72
N GLY A 330 3.44 -17.42 26.50
CA GLY A 330 2.74 -16.99 25.30
C GLY A 330 3.52 -17.29 24.04
N GLY A 331 2.89 -17.23 22.87
CA GLY A 331 3.53 -17.46 21.58
C GLY A 331 4.14 -18.83 21.39
N GLY A 332 5.35 -18.89 20.84
CA GLY A 332 6.15 -20.12 20.73
C GLY A 332 5.61 -21.09 19.68
N HIS A 333 5.36 -20.60 18.48
CA HIS A 333 4.78 -21.38 17.39
C HIS A 333 5.82 -21.84 16.33
N GLY A 334 7.09 -21.45 16.47
CA GLY A 334 8.18 -21.87 15.59
C GLY A 334 8.93 -23.12 16.07
N GLN A 335 9.78 -23.66 15.22
CA GLN A 335 10.70 -24.74 15.57
C GLN A 335 11.67 -24.30 16.66
N SER A 336 12.06 -23.03 16.69
CA SER A 336 12.91 -22.43 17.72
C SER A 336 12.32 -22.57 19.14
N ALA A 337 10.99 -22.51 19.28
CA ALA A 337 10.34 -22.77 20.57
C ALA A 337 10.41 -24.23 20.99
N ILE A 338 10.26 -25.17 20.06
CA ILE A 338 10.39 -26.61 20.34
C ILE A 338 11.82 -26.91 20.81
N LEU A 339 12.83 -26.41 20.11
CA LEU A 339 14.24 -26.58 20.52
C LEU A 339 14.51 -26.01 21.91
N GLU A 340 13.89 -24.88 22.25
CA GLU A 340 14.02 -24.30 23.60
C GLU A 340 13.30 -25.14 24.69
N LEU A 341 12.13 -25.73 24.35
CA LEU A 341 11.45 -26.69 25.27
C LEU A 341 12.34 -27.89 25.56
N GLU A 342 12.96 -28.45 24.51
CA GLU A 342 13.88 -29.59 24.60
C GLU A 342 15.15 -29.21 25.43
N ALA A 343 15.77 -28.09 25.11
CA ALA A 343 16.96 -27.59 25.85
C ALA A 343 16.67 -27.37 27.33
N ARG A 344 15.46 -26.96 27.67
CA ARG A 344 15.01 -26.79 29.05
C ARG A 344 14.52 -28.06 29.72
N GLY A 345 14.39 -29.15 28.99
CA GLY A 345 13.80 -30.41 29.50
C GLY A 345 12.30 -30.27 29.86
N ILE A 346 11.56 -29.38 29.14
CA ILE A 346 10.13 -29.17 29.35
C ILE A 346 9.36 -30.08 28.40
N LEU A 347 8.44 -30.84 28.95
CA LEU A 347 7.60 -31.77 28.18
C LEU A 347 6.62 -31.02 27.28
N TYR A 348 6.50 -31.48 26.04
CA TYR A 348 5.47 -31.11 25.10
C TYR A 348 4.96 -32.34 24.38
N ASN A 349 3.74 -32.28 23.85
CA ASN A 349 3.11 -33.38 23.11
C ASN A 349 2.65 -32.87 21.74
N ILE A 350 3.03 -33.55 20.66
CA ILE A 350 2.46 -33.36 19.34
C ILE A 350 1.38 -34.45 19.20
N GLU A 351 0.11 -34.00 19.22
CA GLU A 351 -1.06 -34.88 19.12
C GLU A 351 -1.39 -35.23 17.67
N HIS A 352 -1.15 -34.27 16.75
CA HIS A 352 -1.43 -34.45 15.34
C HIS A 352 -0.49 -33.59 14.48
N THR A 353 -0.12 -34.13 13.32
CA THR A 353 0.61 -33.40 12.27
C THR A 353 -0.22 -33.41 11.00
N TYR A 354 -0.55 -32.24 10.49
CA TYR A 354 -1.28 -32.09 9.24
C TYR A 354 -0.40 -32.39 8.00
N PRO A 355 -0.98 -32.74 6.84
CA PRO A 355 -0.20 -33.04 5.62
C PRO A 355 0.75 -31.90 5.18
N ASN A 356 0.41 -30.66 5.48
CA ASN A 356 1.23 -29.47 5.20
C ASN A 356 2.35 -29.23 6.23
N GLY A 357 2.55 -30.16 7.19
CA GLY A 357 3.60 -30.09 8.19
C GLY A 357 3.25 -29.29 9.45
N VAL A 358 2.08 -28.66 9.52
CA VAL A 358 1.62 -27.99 10.76
C VAL A 358 1.39 -29.04 11.85
N ARG A 359 1.94 -28.77 13.05
CA ARG A 359 1.85 -29.66 14.21
C ARG A 359 0.96 -29.00 15.25
N VAL A 360 0.12 -29.79 15.89
CA VAL A 360 -0.77 -29.33 16.97
C VAL A 360 -0.68 -30.25 18.18
N GLY A 361 -0.81 -29.67 19.36
CA GLY A 361 -0.66 -30.42 20.59
C GLY A 361 -0.72 -29.53 21.83
N ASN A 362 0.09 -29.85 22.84
CA ASN A 362 0.06 -29.17 24.12
C ASN A 362 1.42 -29.15 24.84
N ILE A 363 1.50 -28.27 25.82
CA ILE A 363 2.63 -28.14 26.74
C ILE A 363 2.05 -28.19 28.16
N PRO A 364 2.16 -29.30 28.91
CA PRO A 364 1.51 -29.48 30.21
C PRO A 364 1.85 -28.38 31.26
N SER A 365 3.02 -27.78 31.14
CA SER A 365 3.48 -26.70 31.99
C SER A 365 3.13 -25.29 31.49
N HIS A 366 2.44 -25.15 30.36
CA HIS A 366 2.11 -23.85 29.75
C HIS A 366 1.38 -22.93 30.75
N ALA A 367 1.65 -21.61 30.71
CA ALA A 367 0.96 -20.65 31.58
C ALA A 367 -0.55 -20.60 31.30
N SER A 368 -0.97 -20.63 30.04
CA SER A 368 -2.38 -20.72 29.64
C SER A 368 -2.89 -22.14 29.89
N LYS A 369 -3.99 -22.24 30.64
CA LYS A 369 -4.65 -23.55 30.91
C LYS A 369 -5.12 -24.25 29.66
N ALA A 370 -5.61 -23.49 28.67
CA ALA A 370 -6.11 -24.03 27.39
C ALA A 370 -5.04 -24.80 26.61
N LYS A 371 -3.77 -24.45 26.76
CA LYS A 371 -2.65 -25.05 26.02
C LYS A 371 -1.95 -26.20 26.78
N ARG A 372 -2.48 -26.63 27.93
CA ARG A 372 -1.90 -27.70 28.74
C ARG A 372 -2.30 -29.12 28.34
N SER A 373 -3.35 -29.25 27.57
CA SER A 373 -3.87 -30.50 27.04
C SER A 373 -4.55 -30.31 25.72
N GLY A 374 -4.77 -31.38 24.94
CA GLY A 374 -5.39 -31.32 23.62
C GLY A 374 -4.51 -30.65 22.58
N THR A 375 -5.12 -29.98 21.61
CA THR A 375 -4.47 -29.44 20.39
C THR A 375 -4.44 -27.89 20.33
N ALA A 376 -4.53 -27.22 21.46
CA ALA A 376 -4.63 -25.76 21.48
C ALA A 376 -3.30 -25.03 21.25
N GLN A 377 -2.15 -25.73 21.32
CA GLN A 377 -0.88 -25.23 20.86
C GLN A 377 -0.65 -25.69 19.44
N SER A 378 -0.28 -24.78 18.53
CA SER A 378 0.10 -25.10 17.18
C SER A 378 1.53 -24.66 16.88
N TRP A 379 2.21 -25.38 16.00
CA TRP A 379 3.55 -25.05 15.54
C TRP A 379 3.59 -25.09 14.01
N PHE A 380 4.33 -24.15 13.43
CA PHE A 380 4.64 -24.15 12.02
C PHE A 380 5.37 -25.43 11.57
N PRO A 381 5.39 -25.75 10.28
CA PRO A 381 6.18 -26.87 9.77
C PRO A 381 7.63 -26.79 10.28
N GLU A 382 8.25 -27.92 10.53
CA GLU A 382 9.59 -28.01 11.14
C GLU A 382 10.67 -27.31 10.32
N ASN A 383 10.52 -27.31 9.00
CA ASN A 383 11.44 -26.69 8.06
C ASN A 383 11.24 -25.17 7.89
N TRP A 384 10.28 -24.56 8.61
CA TRP A 384 10.09 -23.11 8.60
C TRP A 384 11.01 -22.42 9.62
N SER A 385 11.81 -21.48 9.13
CA SER A 385 12.61 -20.60 9.98
C SER A 385 11.76 -19.46 10.57
N ASP A 386 12.32 -18.74 11.54
CA ASP A 386 11.70 -17.52 12.10
C ASP A 386 11.49 -16.46 10.98
N ALA A 387 12.34 -16.42 9.95
CA ALA A 387 12.19 -15.55 8.80
C ALA A 387 10.98 -15.96 7.94
N ASP A 388 10.76 -17.26 7.71
CA ASP A 388 9.59 -17.75 6.96
C ASP A 388 8.29 -17.40 7.68
N ILE A 389 8.27 -17.47 9.02
CA ILE A 389 7.13 -17.06 9.86
C ILE A 389 6.87 -15.56 9.70
N LYS A 390 7.93 -14.75 9.69
CA LYS A 390 7.84 -13.30 9.47
C LYS A 390 7.24 -12.98 8.11
N ASP A 391 7.78 -13.58 7.06
CA ASP A 391 7.34 -13.35 5.68
C ASP A 391 5.89 -13.82 5.47
N ALA A 392 5.52 -14.98 6.01
CA ALA A 392 4.16 -15.47 5.97
C ALA A 392 3.17 -14.55 6.70
N GLY A 393 3.55 -14.10 7.90
CA GLY A 393 2.75 -13.15 8.66
C GLY A 393 2.54 -11.84 7.92
N GLN A 394 3.59 -11.31 7.30
CA GLN A 394 3.52 -10.09 6.49
C GLN A 394 2.65 -10.29 5.25
N ALA A 395 2.81 -11.41 4.54
CA ALA A 395 2.00 -11.76 3.38
C ALA A 395 0.51 -11.84 3.73
N ILE A 396 0.16 -12.55 4.82
CA ILE A 396 -1.23 -12.66 5.28
C ILE A 396 -1.78 -11.31 5.73
N TRP A 397 -1.01 -10.54 6.49
CA TRP A 397 -1.44 -9.23 7.00
C TRP A 397 -1.75 -8.23 5.89
N ARG A 398 -1.01 -8.31 4.79
CA ARG A 398 -1.09 -7.41 3.63
C ARG A 398 -2.04 -7.90 2.53
N SER A 399 -2.40 -9.18 2.53
CA SER A 399 -3.19 -9.78 1.46
C SER A 399 -4.64 -9.30 1.48
N SER A 400 -5.14 -8.88 0.34
CA SER A 400 -6.56 -8.56 0.12
C SER A 400 -7.48 -9.78 0.18
N ASN A 401 -6.91 -10.97 -0.02
CA ASN A 401 -7.63 -12.25 0.04
C ASN A 401 -7.72 -12.82 1.46
N SER A 402 -7.11 -12.17 2.43
CA SER A 402 -7.16 -12.58 3.84
C SER A 402 -8.45 -12.11 4.49
N VAL A 403 -9.03 -12.98 5.31
CA VAL A 403 -10.22 -12.65 6.12
C VAL A 403 -9.80 -11.85 7.34
N ARG A 404 -10.37 -10.66 7.50
CA ARG A 404 -10.11 -9.78 8.64
C ARG A 404 -11.30 -9.74 9.57
N VAL A 405 -11.04 -9.90 10.87
CA VAL A 405 -12.06 -9.90 11.93
C VAL A 405 -11.60 -9.01 13.07
N ASP A 406 -12.46 -8.07 13.47
CA ASP A 406 -12.24 -7.30 14.69
C ASP A 406 -12.58 -8.14 15.91
N MET A 407 -11.66 -8.16 16.87
CA MET A 407 -11.79 -8.96 18.08
C MET A 407 -12.54 -8.16 19.18
N PRO A 408 -13.32 -8.81 20.04
CA PRO A 408 -13.99 -8.15 21.16
C PRO A 408 -13.02 -7.41 22.11
N SER A 409 -11.75 -7.81 22.14
CA SER A 409 -10.68 -7.16 22.88
C SER A 409 -10.21 -5.82 22.29
N GLY A 410 -10.74 -5.41 21.13
CA GLY A 410 -10.30 -4.25 20.36
C GLY A 410 -9.09 -4.51 19.47
N GLY A 411 -8.61 -5.74 19.40
CA GLY A 411 -7.56 -6.17 18.45
C GLY A 411 -8.14 -6.56 17.10
N VAL A 412 -7.25 -6.89 16.17
CA VAL A 412 -7.59 -7.36 14.81
C VAL A 412 -6.94 -8.70 14.56
N MET A 413 -7.70 -9.65 14.03
CA MET A 413 -7.19 -10.93 13.53
C MET A 413 -7.34 -10.98 12.01
N VAL A 414 -6.27 -11.36 11.32
CA VAL A 414 -6.24 -11.57 9.87
C VAL A 414 -5.88 -13.02 9.61
N SER A 415 -6.64 -13.69 8.76
CA SER A 415 -6.45 -15.11 8.47
C SER A 415 -6.33 -15.35 6.97
N GLY A 416 -5.48 -16.28 6.56
CA GLY A 416 -5.31 -16.65 5.16
C GLY A 416 -4.30 -17.78 5.01
N THR A 417 -4.11 -18.23 3.75
CA THR A 417 -3.16 -19.31 3.43
C THR A 417 -1.91 -18.75 2.78
N HIS A 418 -0.74 -19.18 3.28
CA HIS A 418 0.57 -18.88 2.69
C HIS A 418 1.39 -20.16 2.63
N ASN A 419 1.94 -20.48 1.44
CA ASN A 419 2.70 -21.71 1.20
C ASN A 419 2.00 -22.98 1.71
N GLY A 420 0.67 -23.08 1.51
CA GLY A 420 -0.12 -24.23 1.93
C GLY A 420 -0.43 -24.31 3.43
N VAL A 421 -0.06 -23.31 4.22
CA VAL A 421 -0.36 -23.23 5.66
C VAL A 421 -1.42 -22.15 5.91
N PHE A 422 -2.51 -22.53 6.58
CA PHE A 422 -3.52 -21.57 7.01
C PHE A 422 -3.09 -20.91 8.32
N ILE A 423 -2.92 -19.56 8.28
CA ILE A 423 -2.25 -18.79 9.30
C ILE A 423 -3.21 -17.72 9.84
N ARG A 424 -3.11 -17.47 11.13
CA ARG A 424 -3.73 -16.32 11.80
C ARG A 424 -2.66 -15.34 12.27
N VAL A 425 -2.89 -14.08 11.98
CA VAL A 425 -2.07 -12.95 12.46
C VAL A 425 -2.95 -12.09 13.34
N VAL A 426 -2.59 -11.96 14.59
CA VAL A 426 -3.33 -11.16 15.58
C VAL A 426 -2.53 -9.92 15.90
N ARG A 427 -3.23 -8.78 15.95
CA ARG A 427 -2.70 -7.53 16.47
C ARG A 427 -3.51 -7.08 17.68
N ASP A 428 -2.82 -6.84 18.76
CA ASP A 428 -3.40 -6.29 19.98
C ASP A 428 -3.60 -4.76 19.86
N PRO A 429 -4.58 -4.19 20.60
CA PRO A 429 -4.81 -2.74 20.59
C PRO A 429 -3.62 -1.94 21.12
N LYS A 430 -2.73 -2.56 21.88
CA LYS A 430 -1.52 -1.96 22.48
C LYS A 430 -0.27 -2.06 21.60
N GLY A 431 -0.40 -2.61 20.39
CA GLY A 431 0.70 -2.71 19.43
C GLY A 431 1.48 -4.03 19.46
N GLY A 432 1.17 -4.95 20.38
CA GLY A 432 1.65 -6.33 20.34
C GLY A 432 0.91 -7.18 19.31
N GLY A 433 1.33 -8.42 19.15
CA GLY A 433 0.64 -9.35 18.27
C GLY A 433 1.25 -10.75 18.25
N SER A 434 0.64 -11.65 17.49
CA SER A 434 1.10 -13.03 17.35
C SER A 434 0.79 -13.57 15.95
N ILE A 435 1.67 -14.43 15.46
CA ILE A 435 1.51 -15.16 14.19
C ILE A 435 1.53 -16.64 14.53
N PHE A 436 0.51 -17.37 14.14
CA PHE A 436 0.42 -18.81 14.41
C PHE A 436 -0.38 -19.53 13.35
N PRO A 437 -0.04 -20.80 13.07
CA PRO A 437 -0.87 -21.64 12.22
C PRO A 437 -2.16 -21.99 12.97
N ASP A 438 -3.28 -21.98 12.25
CA ASP A 438 -4.56 -22.40 12.83
C ASP A 438 -4.45 -23.86 13.32
N ASN A 439 -4.99 -24.11 14.50
CA ASN A 439 -4.94 -25.44 15.11
C ASN A 439 -6.11 -26.35 14.74
N THR A 440 -7.09 -25.85 13.99
CA THR A 440 -8.32 -26.59 13.64
C THR A 440 -8.57 -26.66 12.16
N ILE A 441 -8.08 -25.71 11.37
CA ILE A 441 -8.32 -25.59 9.93
C ILE A 441 -6.96 -25.54 9.23
N GLN A 442 -6.61 -26.65 8.56
CA GLN A 442 -5.45 -26.69 7.67
C GLN A 442 -5.87 -27.31 6.33
N PRO A 443 -5.32 -26.85 5.17
CA PRO A 443 -5.60 -27.42 3.86
C PRO A 443 -5.24 -28.89 3.75
#